data_ce2f683059ebd5237fa76e3c2f486e0b
#
_entry.id   ce2f683059ebd5237fa76e3c2f486e0b
#
_cell.length_a   1.000
_cell.length_b   1.000
_cell.length_c   1.000
_cell.angle_alpha   90.00
_cell.angle_beta   90.00
_cell.angle_gamma   90.00
#
_symmetry.space_group_name_H-M   'P 1'
#
loop_
_entity.id
_entity.type
_entity.pdbx_description
1 polymer ?
#
loop_
_entity_poly.entity_id
_entity_poly.type
_entity_poly.pdbx_seq_one_letter_code
_entity_poly.pdbx_strand_id
1 'polypeptide(L)'
;MKKLSEIYKELGIAFRFPIEIRDSNGKATYFEDSDGYWERFEYNAEGRPTYSENIDEFWQKWGRSTNGRLTSFKNSDGVQRVEN
;
A
#
# COMPACT_ATOMS: atom_id res chain seq x y z
N MET A 1 -4.99 -0.68 11.41
CA MET A 1 -4.03 0.44 11.23
C MET A 1 -4.79 1.76 11.33
N LYS A 2 -4.22 2.74 12.01
CA LYS A 2 -4.83 4.08 12.06
C LYS A 2 -4.56 4.82 10.75
N LYS A 3 -5.54 5.57 10.29
CA LYS A 3 -5.37 6.47 9.14
C LYS A 3 -4.41 7.61 9.52
N LEU A 4 -3.72 8.13 8.53
CA LEU A 4 -2.85 9.29 8.74
C LEU A 4 -3.64 10.49 9.27
N SER A 5 -4.86 10.69 8.78
CA SER A 5 -5.74 11.77 9.25
C SER A 5 -6.17 11.61 10.72
N GLU A 6 -6.09 10.41 11.26
CA GLU A 6 -6.42 10.17 12.67
C GLU A 6 -5.26 10.49 13.60
N ILE A 7 -4.04 10.43 13.09
CA ILE A 7 -2.85 10.62 13.92
C ILE A 7 -2.19 11.99 13.75
N TYR A 8 -2.57 12.77 12.71
CA TYR A 8 -1.91 14.06 12.49
C TYR A 8 -2.09 15.03 13.65
N LYS A 9 -3.21 14.94 14.35
CA LYS A 9 -3.48 15.78 15.53
C LYS A 9 -2.53 15.45 16.67
N GLU A 10 -2.22 14.18 16.83
CA GLU A 10 -1.26 13.71 17.83
C GLU A 10 0.16 14.19 17.49
N LEU A 11 0.46 14.30 16.20
CA LEU A 11 1.75 14.75 15.71
C LEU A 11 1.87 16.28 15.61
N GLY A 12 0.75 16.99 15.75
CA GLY A 12 0.74 18.45 15.67
C GLY A 12 1.02 19.00 14.29
N ILE A 13 0.74 18.23 13.24
CA ILE A 13 0.98 18.64 11.85
C ILE A 13 -0.34 18.97 11.15
N ALA A 14 -0.28 19.88 10.20
CA ALA A 14 -1.42 20.23 9.35
C ALA A 14 -1.31 19.48 8.02
N PHE A 15 -2.47 19.13 7.42
CA PHE A 15 -2.47 18.47 6.13
C PHE A 15 -3.69 18.91 5.33
N ARG A 16 -3.67 18.59 4.03
CA ARG A 16 -4.80 18.80 3.13
C ARG A 16 -5.11 17.51 2.41
N PHE A 17 -6.38 17.27 2.13
CA PHE A 17 -6.80 16.16 1.28
C PHE A 17 -6.69 16.50 -0.20
N PRO A 18 -6.39 15.52 -1.06
CA PRO A 18 -5.97 14.18 -0.68
C PRO A 18 -4.58 14.14 -0.07
N ILE A 19 -4.36 13.22 0.86
CA ILE A 19 -3.04 12.97 1.42
C ILE A 19 -2.35 11.93 0.53
N GLU A 20 -1.16 12.26 0.03
CA GLU A 20 -0.39 11.32 -0.78
C GLU A 20 1.06 11.36 -0.33
N ILE A 21 1.59 10.20 0.01
CA ILE A 21 2.98 10.04 0.41
C ILE A 21 3.68 9.19 -0.65
N ARG A 22 4.80 9.69 -1.14
CA ARG A 22 5.62 9.00 -2.13
C ARG A 22 6.98 8.66 -1.55
N ASP A 23 7.54 7.55 -2.02
CA ASP A 23 8.90 7.18 -1.63
C ASP A 23 9.93 7.97 -2.45
N SER A 24 11.21 7.69 -2.20
CA SER A 24 12.31 8.38 -2.88
C SER A 24 12.34 8.14 -4.40
N ASN A 25 11.64 7.11 -4.87
CA ASN A 25 11.53 6.78 -6.30
C ASN A 25 10.27 7.38 -6.94
N GLY A 26 9.49 8.16 -6.20
CA GLY A 26 8.27 8.77 -6.70
C GLY A 26 7.05 7.83 -6.71
N LYS A 27 7.13 6.67 -6.09
CA LYS A 27 6.02 5.71 -6.00
C LYS A 27 5.15 6.01 -4.80
N ALA A 28 3.82 6.04 -4.98
CA ALA A 28 2.89 6.28 -3.89
C ALA A 28 2.92 5.13 -2.89
N THR A 29 3.13 5.45 -1.61
CA THR A 29 3.13 4.46 -0.52
C THR A 29 1.90 4.58 0.37
N TYR A 30 1.21 5.71 0.31
CA TYR A 30 -0.01 5.95 1.08
C TYR A 30 -0.86 6.98 0.36
N PHE A 31 -2.17 6.78 0.41
CA PHE A 31 -3.17 7.71 -0.13
C PHE A 31 -4.37 7.75 0.81
N GLU A 32 -4.91 8.95 1.05
CA GLU A 32 -6.14 9.12 1.80
C GLU A 32 -6.90 10.31 1.23
N ASP A 33 -8.23 10.16 0.98
CA ASP A 33 -9.06 11.25 0.48
C ASP A 33 -9.99 11.81 1.57
N SER A 34 -10.72 12.86 1.20
CA SER A 34 -11.63 13.54 2.14
C SER A 34 -12.85 12.71 2.53
N ASP A 35 -13.15 11.64 1.79
CA ASP A 35 -14.25 10.72 2.09
C ASP A 35 -13.85 9.65 3.11
N GLY A 36 -12.59 9.66 3.52
CA GLY A 36 -12.07 8.71 4.49
C GLY A 36 -11.47 7.44 3.89
N TYR A 37 -11.48 7.29 2.56
CA TYR A 37 -10.86 6.16 1.90
C TYR A 37 -9.35 6.27 1.97
N TRP A 38 -8.67 5.15 2.27
CA TRP A 38 -7.22 5.12 2.29
C TRP A 38 -6.70 3.81 1.68
N GLU A 39 -5.48 3.89 1.12
CA GLU A 39 -4.72 2.75 0.62
C GLU A 39 -3.26 2.91 1.00
N ARG A 40 -2.59 1.80 1.24
CA ARG A 40 -1.14 1.80 1.39
C ARG A 40 -0.50 0.73 0.52
N PHE A 41 0.73 0.99 0.11
CA PHE A 41 1.46 0.16 -0.84
C PHE A 41 2.89 -0.04 -0.38
N GLU A 42 3.44 -1.21 -0.68
CA GLU A 42 4.86 -1.49 -0.50
C GLU A 42 5.42 -1.98 -1.84
N TYR A 43 6.68 -1.65 -2.09
CA TYR A 43 7.37 -1.96 -3.33
C TYR A 43 8.69 -2.65 -3.04
N ASN A 44 9.18 -3.45 -4.01
CA ASN A 44 10.52 -4.01 -3.91
C ASN A 44 11.56 -3.00 -4.41
N ALA A 45 12.84 -3.40 -4.40
CA ALA A 45 13.94 -2.53 -4.80
C ALA A 45 13.84 -2.04 -6.25
N GLU A 46 13.12 -2.78 -7.11
CA GLU A 46 12.93 -2.44 -8.53
C GLU A 46 11.68 -1.59 -8.76
N GLY A 47 10.97 -1.19 -7.69
CA GLY A 47 9.78 -0.36 -7.80
C GLY A 47 8.51 -1.12 -8.18
N ARG A 48 8.49 -2.44 -8.06
CA ARG A 48 7.31 -3.26 -8.34
C ARG A 48 6.51 -3.48 -7.07
N PRO A 49 5.16 -3.44 -7.12
CA PRO A 49 4.35 -3.61 -5.92
C PRO A 49 4.47 -5.03 -5.35
N THR A 50 4.62 -5.12 -4.04
CA THR A 50 4.69 -6.39 -3.30
C THR A 50 3.55 -6.53 -2.29
N TYR A 51 2.89 -5.44 -1.92
CA TYR A 51 1.80 -5.44 -0.95
C TYR A 51 0.90 -4.23 -1.17
N SER A 52 -0.40 -4.42 -0.99
CA SER A 52 -1.35 -3.30 -0.88
C SER A 52 -2.43 -3.64 0.16
N GLU A 53 -2.99 -2.59 0.76
CA GLU A 53 -4.06 -2.69 1.76
C GLU A 53 -4.93 -1.46 1.67
N ASN A 54 -6.26 -1.62 1.86
CA ASN A 54 -7.17 -0.48 1.85
C ASN A 54 -8.09 -0.46 3.07
N ILE A 55 -8.99 0.54 3.13
CA ILE A 55 -9.89 0.76 4.27
C ILE A 55 -10.83 -0.44 4.55
N ASP A 56 -11.16 -1.23 3.52
CA ASP A 56 -12.05 -2.39 3.66
C ASP A 56 -11.33 -3.61 4.21
N GLU A 57 -10.10 -3.45 4.68
CA GLU A 57 -9.23 -4.53 5.16
C GLU A 57 -8.86 -5.51 4.06
N PHE A 58 -9.07 -5.15 2.80
CA PHE A 58 -8.63 -5.94 1.66
C PHE A 58 -7.14 -5.73 1.44
N TRP A 59 -6.40 -6.83 1.39
CA TRP A 59 -4.96 -6.76 1.15
C TRP A 59 -4.56 -7.77 0.08
N GLN A 60 -3.45 -7.46 -0.58
CA GLN A 60 -2.85 -8.31 -1.61
C GLN A 60 -1.35 -8.36 -1.41
N LYS A 61 -0.78 -9.54 -1.60
CA LYS A 61 0.67 -9.75 -1.54
C LYS A 61 1.14 -10.41 -2.82
N TRP A 62 2.25 -9.94 -3.34
CA TRP A 62 2.87 -10.49 -4.55
C TRP A 62 4.30 -10.90 -4.24
N GLY A 63 4.66 -12.16 -4.56
CA GLY A 63 6.04 -12.62 -4.55
C GLY A 63 6.62 -12.50 -5.95
N ARG A 64 7.86 -12.06 -6.06
CA ARG A 64 8.53 -11.86 -7.34
C ARG A 64 9.93 -12.47 -7.33
N SER A 65 10.34 -12.99 -8.48
CA SER A 65 11.71 -13.49 -8.68
C SER A 65 12.65 -12.30 -8.91
N THR A 66 13.95 -12.60 -8.94
CA THR A 66 14.98 -11.58 -9.14
C THR A 66 14.86 -10.85 -10.48
N ASN A 67 14.25 -11.48 -11.50
CA ASN A 67 14.01 -10.84 -12.80
C ASN A 67 12.68 -10.12 -12.87
N GLY A 68 11.95 -9.99 -11.73
CA GLY A 68 10.69 -9.26 -11.65
C GLY A 68 9.45 -10.08 -12.02
N ARG A 69 9.60 -11.36 -12.34
CA ARG A 69 8.48 -12.23 -12.66
C ARG A 69 7.63 -12.52 -11.42
N LEU A 70 6.32 -12.47 -11.56
CA LEU A 70 5.39 -12.81 -10.48
C LEU A 70 5.48 -14.33 -10.21
N THR A 71 5.84 -14.70 -8.98
CA THR A 71 5.99 -16.09 -8.57
C THR A 71 4.90 -16.54 -7.60
N SER A 72 4.26 -15.61 -6.90
CA SER A 72 3.16 -15.93 -6.00
C SER A 72 2.21 -14.75 -5.84
N PHE A 73 0.98 -15.06 -5.46
CA PHE A 73 -0.05 -14.07 -5.19
C PHE A 73 -0.95 -14.59 -4.08
N LYS A 74 -1.33 -13.71 -3.17
CA LYS A 74 -2.25 -14.02 -2.08
C LYS A 74 -3.02 -12.78 -1.70
N ASN A 75 -4.30 -12.93 -1.37
CA ASN A 75 -5.11 -11.81 -0.90
C ASN A 75 -6.00 -12.18 0.29
N SER A 76 -6.68 -11.19 0.84
CA SER A 76 -7.55 -11.36 2.02
C SER A 76 -8.82 -12.18 1.74
N ASP A 77 -9.20 -12.33 0.48
CA ASP A 77 -10.36 -13.16 0.09
C ASP A 77 -10.02 -14.66 0.03
N GLY A 78 -8.79 -15.03 0.32
CA GLY A 78 -8.35 -16.41 0.31
C GLY A 78 -7.83 -16.91 -1.03
N VAL A 79 -7.74 -16.03 -2.04
CA VAL A 79 -7.13 -16.39 -3.33
C VAL A 79 -5.62 -16.55 -3.12
N GLN A 80 -5.09 -17.64 -3.65
CA GLN A 80 -3.65 -17.92 -3.55
C GLN A 80 -3.18 -18.62 -4.82
N ARG A 81 -2.05 -18.17 -5.35
CA ARG A 81 -1.40 -18.79 -6.50
C ARG A 81 0.09 -18.84 -6.24
N VAL A 82 0.70 -19.95 -6.64
CA VAL A 82 2.15 -20.14 -6.59
C VAL A 82 2.59 -20.71 -7.92
N GLU A 83 3.58 -20.07 -8.55
CA GLU A 83 4.21 -20.58 -9.76
C GLU A 83 5.53 -21.26 -9.41
N ASN A 84 5.71 -22.43 -9.95
CA ASN A 84 6.93 -23.19 -9.79
C ASN A 84 7.91 -22.89 -10.92
#